data_b2e6d269b64ca5c4ac530479f96ad21f
#
_entry.id   b2e6d269b64ca5c4ac530479f96ad21f
#
_cell.length_a   1.000
_cell.length_b   1.000
_cell.length_c   1.000
_cell.angle_alpha   90.00
_cell.angle_beta   90.00
_cell.angle_gamma   90.00
#
_symmetry.space_group_name_H-M   'P 1'
#
loop_
_entity.id
_entity.type
_entity.pdbx_description
1 polymer ?
#
loop_
_entity_poly.entity_id
_entity_poly.type
_entity_poly.pdbx_seq_one_letter_code
_entity_poly.pdbx_strand_id
1 'polypeptide(L)'
;MYARKANFFDSQSDAPWAAEAYGPEELAKLDRVFAAAGSLDGKTVLEPGCGTGRLTEILARKVGPSGRVLAMDISAGMVAAAQEKLTDQAHVDLRQGQLETFPLPEGGVDLVLCHQVFPHLEDQERALALLVRTLNATGLLIVCHFKPLSVINDVHRKAGTAVEQDLIPEHGEMERICDNAGLKINEIADDERGYFLCAKKA
;
A
#
# COMPACT_ATOMS: atom_id res chain seq x y z
N MET A 1 -6.88 11.41 15.40
CA MET A 1 -7.49 10.66 14.30
C MET A 1 -6.89 9.26 14.19
N TYR A 2 -5.59 9.08 14.11
CA TYR A 2 -4.91 7.78 13.99
C TYR A 2 -5.29 6.71 15.02
N ALA A 3 -5.37 7.04 16.32
CA ALA A 3 -5.75 6.06 17.35
C ALA A 3 -7.13 5.41 17.08
N ARG A 4 -8.08 6.16 16.49
CA ARG A 4 -9.41 5.65 16.15
C ARG A 4 -9.34 4.69 14.96
N LYS A 5 -8.53 5.01 13.94
CA LYS A 5 -8.28 4.12 12.80
C LYS A 5 -7.54 2.85 13.24
N ALA A 6 -6.50 2.99 14.06
CA ALA A 6 -5.77 1.85 14.58
C ALA A 6 -6.69 0.88 15.32
N ASN A 7 -7.53 1.38 16.23
CA ASN A 7 -8.51 0.56 16.96
C ASN A 7 -9.55 -0.10 16.02
N PHE A 8 -9.98 0.61 14.97
CA PHE A 8 -10.88 0.03 13.98
C PHE A 8 -10.21 -1.15 13.27
N PHE A 9 -8.99 -0.98 12.75
CA PHE A 9 -8.25 -2.04 12.08
C PHE A 9 -7.82 -3.16 13.03
N ASP A 10 -7.49 -2.86 14.30
CA ASP A 10 -7.25 -3.88 15.32
C ASP A 10 -8.43 -4.85 15.46
N SER A 11 -9.66 -4.33 15.44
CA SER A 11 -10.88 -5.14 15.51
C SER A 11 -11.17 -5.95 14.23
N GLN A 12 -10.42 -5.75 13.17
CA GLN A 12 -10.61 -6.39 11.86
C GLN A 12 -9.49 -7.41 11.52
N SER A 13 -8.50 -7.59 12.38
CA SER A 13 -7.34 -8.45 12.08
C SER A 13 -7.72 -9.90 11.75
N ASP A 14 -8.81 -10.41 12.35
CA ASP A 14 -9.35 -11.77 12.13
C ASP A 14 -10.45 -11.81 11.05
N ALA A 15 -10.81 -10.66 10.47
CA ALA A 15 -11.85 -10.61 9.44
C ALA A 15 -11.36 -11.35 8.16
N PRO A 16 -12.27 -12.08 7.45
CA PRO A 16 -11.88 -12.85 6.26
C PRO A 16 -11.07 -12.05 5.24
N TRP A 17 -11.46 -10.80 5.00
CA TRP A 17 -10.78 -9.91 4.05
C TRP A 17 -9.33 -9.57 4.47
N ALA A 18 -9.01 -9.65 5.77
CA ALA A 18 -7.68 -9.36 6.31
C ALA A 18 -6.85 -10.63 6.56
N ALA A 19 -7.48 -11.70 7.03
CA ALA A 19 -6.80 -12.90 7.52
C ALA A 19 -6.60 -13.99 6.46
N GLU A 20 -7.58 -14.16 5.54
CA GLU A 20 -7.54 -15.24 4.55
C GLU A 20 -6.54 -14.93 3.42
N ALA A 21 -5.92 -15.97 2.87
CA ALA A 21 -5.05 -15.83 1.71
C ALA A 21 -5.83 -15.30 0.50
N TYR A 22 -5.12 -14.60 -0.40
CA TYR A 22 -5.72 -14.14 -1.66
C TYR A 22 -6.23 -15.31 -2.49
N GLY A 23 -7.46 -15.19 -2.97
CA GLY A 23 -8.05 -16.11 -3.92
C GLY A 23 -7.51 -15.92 -5.34
N PRO A 24 -7.84 -16.83 -6.27
CA PRO A 24 -7.36 -16.76 -7.65
C PRO A 24 -7.70 -15.44 -8.37
N GLU A 25 -8.88 -14.86 -8.10
CA GLU A 25 -9.30 -13.58 -8.69
C GLU A 25 -8.42 -12.41 -8.18
N GLU A 26 -8.14 -12.37 -6.89
CA GLU A 26 -7.29 -11.33 -6.30
C GLU A 26 -5.84 -11.45 -6.77
N LEU A 27 -5.32 -12.69 -6.87
CA LEU A 27 -3.99 -12.94 -7.42
C LEU A 27 -3.87 -12.49 -8.88
N ALA A 28 -4.88 -12.75 -9.71
CA ALA A 28 -4.93 -12.27 -11.10
C ALA A 28 -4.93 -10.73 -11.19
N LYS A 29 -5.54 -10.03 -10.21
CA LYS A 29 -5.48 -8.56 -10.14
C LYS A 29 -4.08 -8.07 -9.74
N LEU A 30 -3.37 -8.78 -8.88
CA LEU A 30 -1.97 -8.48 -8.54
C LEU A 30 -1.01 -8.67 -9.74
N ASP A 31 -1.35 -9.50 -10.72
CA ASP A 31 -0.52 -9.66 -11.93
C ASP A 31 -0.31 -8.33 -12.67
N ARG A 32 -1.30 -7.42 -12.68
CA ARG A 32 -1.15 -6.06 -13.23
C ARG A 32 -0.08 -5.27 -12.47
N VAL A 33 -0.10 -5.34 -11.14
CA VAL A 33 0.88 -4.66 -10.28
C VAL A 33 2.28 -5.16 -10.61
N PHE A 34 2.47 -6.47 -10.67
CA PHE A 34 3.77 -7.07 -10.94
C PHE A 34 4.24 -6.90 -12.39
N ALA A 35 3.32 -6.84 -13.35
CA ALA A 35 3.64 -6.50 -14.73
C ALA A 35 4.17 -5.06 -14.85
N ALA A 36 3.56 -4.10 -14.15
CA ALA A 36 4.01 -2.71 -14.14
C ALA A 36 5.33 -2.53 -13.37
N ALA A 37 5.51 -3.24 -12.25
CA ALA A 37 6.71 -3.17 -11.42
C ALA A 37 7.93 -3.87 -12.05
N GLY A 38 7.71 -4.84 -12.94
CA GLY A 38 8.77 -5.68 -13.51
C GLY A 38 9.36 -6.65 -12.49
N SER A 39 10.61 -7.07 -12.72
CA SER A 39 11.31 -7.94 -11.77
C SER A 39 11.59 -7.22 -10.46
N LEU A 40 11.22 -7.86 -9.35
CA LEU A 40 11.50 -7.37 -7.99
C LEU A 40 12.72 -8.06 -7.36
N ASP A 41 13.34 -9.02 -8.03
CA ASP A 41 14.51 -9.75 -7.51
C ASP A 41 15.63 -8.79 -7.10
N GLY A 42 16.09 -8.87 -5.86
CA GLY A 42 17.10 -8.01 -5.26
C GLY A 42 16.64 -6.56 -4.96
N LYS A 43 15.36 -6.22 -5.18
CA LYS A 43 14.82 -4.87 -5.01
C LYS A 43 14.42 -4.55 -3.57
N THR A 44 14.38 -3.25 -3.27
CA THR A 44 13.80 -2.72 -2.02
C THR A 44 12.39 -2.24 -2.29
N VAL A 45 11.41 -2.83 -1.60
CA VAL A 45 9.99 -2.48 -1.68
C VAL A 45 9.53 -1.86 -0.37
N LEU A 46 8.79 -0.76 -0.43
CA LEU A 46 8.09 -0.16 0.71
C LEU A 46 6.58 -0.41 0.57
N GLU A 47 5.99 -1.02 1.59
CA GLU A 47 4.57 -1.33 1.69
C GLU A 47 3.96 -0.63 2.91
N PRO A 48 3.39 0.58 2.76
CA PRO A 48 2.59 1.18 3.82
C PRO A 48 1.22 0.49 3.91
N GLY A 49 0.72 0.26 5.14
CA GLY A 49 -0.56 -0.41 5.38
C GLY A 49 -0.54 -1.88 5.01
N CYS A 50 0.47 -2.61 5.49
CA CYS A 50 0.67 -4.02 5.14
C CYS A 50 -0.40 -4.97 5.71
N GLY A 51 -1.25 -4.49 6.64
CA GLY A 51 -2.27 -5.31 7.30
C GLY A 51 -1.66 -6.56 7.94
N THR A 52 -2.30 -7.71 7.75
CA THR A 52 -1.84 -9.01 8.27
C THR A 52 -0.70 -9.65 7.45
N GLY A 53 -0.04 -8.88 6.58
CA GLY A 53 1.12 -9.33 5.82
C GLY A 53 0.81 -10.23 4.61
N ARG A 54 -0.43 -10.25 4.11
CA ARG A 54 -0.83 -11.09 2.96
C ARG A 54 -0.01 -10.76 1.71
N LEU A 55 0.08 -9.48 1.36
CA LEU A 55 0.86 -9.03 0.21
C LEU A 55 2.36 -9.01 0.54
N THR A 56 2.73 -8.65 1.77
CA THR A 56 4.12 -8.66 2.24
C THR A 56 4.80 -10.01 2.02
N GLU A 57 4.11 -11.12 2.30
CA GLU A 57 4.61 -12.47 2.05
C GLU A 57 4.88 -12.75 0.56
N ILE A 58 4.02 -12.27 -0.32
CA ILE A 58 4.22 -12.37 -1.77
C ILE A 58 5.42 -11.51 -2.20
N LEU A 59 5.50 -10.27 -1.69
CA LEU A 59 6.62 -9.37 -1.97
C LEU A 59 7.95 -9.96 -1.50
N ALA A 60 7.99 -10.52 -0.28
CA ALA A 60 9.18 -11.18 0.25
C ALA A 60 9.69 -12.29 -0.67
N ARG A 61 8.79 -13.14 -1.17
CA ARG A 61 9.16 -14.18 -2.14
C ARG A 61 9.67 -13.60 -3.46
N LYS A 62 9.10 -12.49 -3.93
CA LYS A 62 9.47 -11.85 -5.20
C LYS A 62 10.78 -11.07 -5.16
N VAL A 63 11.09 -10.43 -4.02
CA VAL A 63 12.38 -9.74 -3.86
C VAL A 63 13.52 -10.69 -3.56
N GLY A 64 13.20 -11.85 -2.99
CA GLY A 64 14.19 -12.87 -2.64
C GLY A 64 15.15 -12.43 -1.51
N PRO A 65 16.09 -13.30 -1.13
CA PRO A 65 16.96 -13.06 0.04
C PRO A 65 17.97 -11.92 -0.15
N SER A 66 18.21 -11.47 -1.37
CA SER A 66 19.05 -10.32 -1.71
C SER A 66 18.29 -8.97 -1.73
N GLY A 67 16.96 -9.03 -1.76
CA GLY A 67 16.11 -7.85 -1.70
C GLY A 67 15.67 -7.51 -0.28
N ARG A 68 14.77 -6.53 -0.16
CA ARG A 68 14.23 -6.09 1.14
C ARG A 68 12.78 -5.64 1.01
N VAL A 69 11.94 -6.00 1.96
CA VAL A 69 10.60 -5.42 2.12
C VAL A 69 10.57 -4.58 3.40
N LEU A 70 10.21 -3.32 3.27
CA LEU A 70 9.92 -2.42 4.38
C LEU A 70 8.40 -2.33 4.50
N ALA A 71 7.83 -2.93 5.54
CA ALA A 71 6.39 -3.01 5.72
C ALA A 71 5.97 -2.32 7.01
N MET A 72 4.84 -1.60 6.99
CA MET A 72 4.32 -0.94 8.19
C MET A 72 2.80 -0.94 8.22
N ASP A 73 2.27 -0.94 9.43
CA ASP A 73 0.84 -0.70 9.67
C ASP A 73 0.64 0.07 10.98
N ILE A 74 -0.44 0.84 11.08
CA ILE A 74 -0.79 1.58 12.32
C ILE A 74 -1.38 0.66 13.39
N SER A 75 -2.00 -0.44 12.99
CA SER A 75 -2.70 -1.40 13.84
C SER A 75 -1.71 -2.39 14.46
N ALA A 76 -1.71 -2.47 15.78
CA ALA A 76 -0.90 -3.46 16.51
C ALA A 76 -1.36 -4.90 16.23
N GLY A 77 -2.68 -5.11 16.12
CA GLY A 77 -3.26 -6.42 15.81
C GLY A 77 -2.87 -6.90 14.41
N MET A 78 -2.92 -6.02 13.41
CA MET A 78 -2.46 -6.34 12.06
C MET A 78 -0.98 -6.70 12.02
N VAL A 79 -0.13 -5.89 12.68
CA VAL A 79 1.32 -6.15 12.74
C VAL A 79 1.63 -7.45 13.46
N ALA A 80 0.93 -7.78 14.55
CA ALA A 80 1.12 -9.05 15.26
C ALA A 80 0.81 -10.25 14.35
N ALA A 81 -0.33 -10.22 13.63
CA ALA A 81 -0.68 -11.26 12.67
C ALA A 81 0.33 -11.36 11.51
N ALA A 82 0.84 -10.22 11.03
CA ALA A 82 1.88 -10.20 10.01
C ALA A 82 3.20 -10.79 10.51
N GLN A 83 3.60 -10.52 11.77
CA GLN A 83 4.81 -11.07 12.38
C GLN A 83 4.78 -12.60 12.44
N GLU A 84 3.64 -13.19 12.82
CA GLU A 84 3.46 -14.64 12.83
C GLU A 84 3.62 -15.25 11.43
N LYS A 85 3.03 -14.62 10.42
CA LYS A 85 3.10 -15.05 9.03
C LYS A 85 4.51 -14.95 8.42
N LEU A 86 5.28 -13.95 8.83
CA LEU A 86 6.57 -13.59 8.22
C LEU A 86 7.79 -14.04 9.03
N THR A 87 7.61 -14.95 10.01
CA THR A 87 8.65 -15.39 10.94
C THR A 87 9.96 -15.81 10.25
N ASP A 88 9.86 -16.48 9.10
CA ASP A 88 11.01 -17.01 8.35
C ASP A 88 11.55 -16.06 7.27
N GLN A 89 11.08 -14.80 7.23
CA GLN A 89 11.42 -13.82 6.20
C GLN A 89 12.40 -12.77 6.75
N ALA A 90 13.66 -13.13 6.97
CA ALA A 90 14.67 -12.25 7.59
C ALA A 90 14.94 -10.93 6.83
N HIS A 91 14.57 -10.84 5.55
CA HIS A 91 14.70 -9.64 4.71
C HIS A 91 13.46 -8.74 4.72
N VAL A 92 12.46 -9.05 5.56
CA VAL A 92 11.30 -8.19 5.81
C VAL A 92 11.53 -7.40 7.10
N ASP A 93 11.53 -6.08 7.00
CA ASP A 93 11.53 -5.13 8.13
C ASP A 93 10.09 -4.68 8.37
N LEU A 94 9.42 -5.35 9.31
CA LEU A 94 8.02 -5.10 9.67
C LEU A 94 7.93 -4.26 10.92
N ARG A 95 7.17 -3.16 10.90
CA ARG A 95 7.04 -2.25 12.04
C ARG A 95 5.63 -1.71 12.20
N GLN A 96 5.23 -1.50 13.46
CA GLN A 96 4.06 -0.72 13.79
C GLN A 96 4.41 0.77 13.76
N GLY A 97 3.59 1.57 13.06
CA GLY A 97 3.76 3.02 13.05
C GLY A 97 2.93 3.74 12.00
N GLN A 98 3.01 5.07 12.07
CA GLN A 98 2.39 5.98 11.12
C GLN A 98 3.42 6.38 10.07
N LEU A 99 2.99 6.52 8.82
CA LEU A 99 3.86 6.90 7.71
C LEU A 99 4.61 8.23 8.00
N GLU A 100 3.93 9.19 8.59
CA GLU A 100 4.45 10.54 8.84
C GLU A 100 5.51 10.62 9.92
N THR A 101 5.59 9.62 10.79
CA THR A 101 6.56 9.56 11.91
C THR A 101 7.58 8.44 11.75
N PHE A 102 7.45 7.65 10.70
CA PHE A 102 8.32 6.54 10.43
C PHE A 102 9.67 7.02 9.86
N PRO A 103 10.82 6.47 10.31
CA PRO A 103 12.12 6.79 9.73
C PRO A 103 12.27 6.12 8.37
N LEU A 104 11.68 6.76 7.34
CA LEU A 104 11.73 6.28 5.97
C LEU A 104 13.14 6.48 5.37
N PRO A 105 13.65 5.52 4.58
CA PRO A 105 14.90 5.72 3.86
C PRO A 105 14.73 6.82 2.81
N GLU A 106 15.78 7.58 2.54
CA GLU A 106 15.79 8.54 1.43
C GLU A 106 16.46 7.93 0.19
N GLY A 107 15.73 7.92 -0.94
CA GLY A 107 16.29 7.58 -2.25
C GLY A 107 16.72 6.12 -2.44
N GLY A 108 16.31 5.20 -1.56
CA GLY A 108 16.75 3.81 -1.58
C GLY A 108 15.69 2.79 -1.99
N VAL A 109 14.45 3.22 -2.29
CA VAL A 109 13.33 2.34 -2.58
C VAL A 109 13.08 2.23 -4.08
N ASP A 110 12.99 1.01 -4.59
CA ASP A 110 12.69 0.73 -6.00
C ASP A 110 11.19 0.76 -6.30
N LEU A 111 10.36 0.33 -5.34
CA LEU A 111 8.91 0.31 -5.46
C LEU A 111 8.26 0.73 -4.14
N VAL A 112 7.39 1.72 -4.20
CA VAL A 112 6.38 1.98 -3.16
C VAL A 112 5.06 1.38 -3.63
N LEU A 113 4.47 0.49 -2.84
CA LEU A 113 3.22 -0.18 -3.18
C LEU A 113 2.15 0.09 -2.12
N CYS A 114 1.26 1.02 -2.42
CA CYS A 114 0.06 1.33 -1.63
C CYS A 114 -1.10 0.44 -2.09
N HIS A 115 -1.20 -0.76 -1.52
CA HIS A 115 -2.27 -1.71 -1.82
C HIS A 115 -3.39 -1.62 -0.79
N GLN A 116 -4.57 -1.18 -1.21
CA GLN A 116 -5.78 -1.04 -0.37
C GLN A 116 -5.60 -0.16 0.89
N VAL A 117 -4.66 0.80 0.85
CA VAL A 117 -4.34 1.66 2.01
C VAL A 117 -4.49 3.15 1.71
N PHE A 118 -4.32 3.57 0.47
CA PHE A 118 -4.17 4.99 0.11
C PHE A 118 -5.28 5.90 0.66
N PRO A 119 -6.58 5.55 0.59
CA PRO A 119 -7.65 6.36 1.17
C PRO A 119 -7.54 6.53 2.69
N HIS A 120 -6.87 5.61 3.38
CA HIS A 120 -6.71 5.65 4.84
C HIS A 120 -5.57 6.56 5.32
N LEU A 121 -4.74 7.07 4.41
CA LEU A 121 -3.72 8.08 4.72
C LEU A 121 -4.42 9.40 5.07
N GLU A 122 -4.06 10.00 6.21
CA GLU A 122 -4.80 11.15 6.77
C GLU A 122 -4.66 12.40 5.92
N ASP A 123 -3.47 12.63 5.40
CA ASP A 123 -3.12 13.69 4.45
C ASP A 123 -2.44 13.05 3.24
N GLN A 124 -3.22 12.77 2.22
CA GLN A 124 -2.78 12.03 1.04
C GLN A 124 -1.72 12.78 0.24
N GLU A 125 -1.80 14.11 0.16
CA GLU A 125 -0.80 14.93 -0.53
C GLU A 125 0.54 14.91 0.21
N ARG A 126 0.52 15.09 1.52
CA ARG A 126 1.71 14.97 2.37
C ARG A 126 2.28 13.54 2.35
N ALA A 127 1.43 12.53 2.39
CA ALA A 127 1.84 11.13 2.33
C ALA A 127 2.56 10.83 1.01
N LEU A 128 2.01 11.27 -0.15
CA LEU A 128 2.69 11.14 -1.44
C LEU A 128 4.06 11.81 -1.43
N ALA A 129 4.16 13.04 -0.92
CA ALA A 129 5.44 13.76 -0.84
C ALA A 129 6.48 12.99 0.00
N LEU A 130 6.07 12.37 1.11
CA LEU A 130 6.94 11.52 1.93
C LEU A 130 7.37 10.26 1.17
N LEU A 131 6.43 9.57 0.54
CA LEU A 131 6.69 8.33 -0.22
C LEU A 131 7.62 8.58 -1.41
N VAL A 132 7.44 9.68 -2.15
CA VAL A 132 8.29 10.06 -3.28
C VAL A 132 9.75 10.29 -2.85
N ARG A 133 9.99 10.84 -1.65
CA ARG A 133 11.34 11.03 -1.13
C ARG A 133 12.06 9.69 -0.90
N THR A 134 11.34 8.61 -0.65
CA THR A 134 11.95 7.29 -0.47
C THR A 134 12.41 6.67 -1.78
N LEU A 135 11.77 7.01 -2.89
CA LEU A 135 12.06 6.43 -4.18
C LEU A 135 13.46 6.81 -4.69
N ASN A 136 14.17 5.84 -5.23
CA ASN A 136 15.37 6.08 -6.04
C ASN A 136 14.99 6.73 -7.38
N ALA A 137 15.99 7.10 -8.18
CA ALA A 137 15.77 7.84 -9.44
C ALA A 137 14.93 7.08 -10.49
N THR A 138 14.84 5.76 -10.40
CA THR A 138 14.06 4.91 -11.30
C THR A 138 12.88 4.23 -10.62
N GLY A 139 12.66 4.57 -9.35
CA GLY A 139 11.64 3.96 -8.51
C GLY A 139 10.21 4.28 -8.98
N LEU A 140 9.33 3.33 -8.72
CA LEU A 140 7.90 3.43 -9.03
C LEU A 140 7.06 3.58 -7.77
N LEU A 141 5.98 4.34 -7.88
CA LEU A 141 4.89 4.34 -6.91
C LEU A 141 3.66 3.72 -7.57
N ILE A 142 3.08 2.73 -6.92
CA ILE A 142 1.84 2.11 -7.35
C ILE A 142 0.79 2.26 -6.24
N VAL A 143 -0.39 2.75 -6.59
CA VAL A 143 -1.60 2.73 -5.75
C VAL A 143 -2.59 1.79 -6.42
N CYS A 144 -3.07 0.77 -5.71
CA CYS A 144 -4.00 -0.18 -6.27
C CYS A 144 -5.03 -0.69 -5.27
N HIS A 145 -6.22 -0.98 -5.78
CA HIS A 145 -7.33 -1.60 -5.06
C HIS A 145 -8.00 -2.64 -5.96
N PHE A 146 -8.57 -3.68 -5.36
CA PHE A 146 -9.26 -4.76 -6.09
C PHE A 146 -10.67 -4.41 -6.56
N LYS A 147 -11.16 -3.23 -6.23
CA LYS A 147 -12.47 -2.72 -6.63
C LYS A 147 -12.31 -1.36 -7.31
N PRO A 148 -13.26 -0.97 -8.18
CA PRO A 148 -13.30 0.38 -8.74
C PRO A 148 -13.46 1.45 -7.67
N LEU A 149 -13.00 2.67 -7.96
CA LEU A 149 -13.01 3.84 -7.07
C LEU A 149 -14.40 4.09 -6.47
N SER A 150 -15.44 4.06 -7.28
CA SER A 150 -16.82 4.29 -6.82
C SER A 150 -17.26 3.27 -5.79
N VAL A 151 -16.90 2.00 -5.97
CA VAL A 151 -17.24 0.91 -5.04
C VAL A 151 -16.48 1.07 -3.73
N ILE A 152 -15.17 1.42 -3.79
CA ILE A 152 -14.35 1.63 -2.60
C ILE A 152 -14.92 2.78 -1.77
N ASN A 153 -15.16 3.93 -2.42
CA ASN A 153 -15.68 5.11 -1.76
C ASN A 153 -17.08 4.87 -1.16
N ASP A 154 -17.93 4.10 -1.81
CA ASP A 154 -19.24 3.71 -1.28
C ASP A 154 -19.13 2.77 -0.06
N VAL A 155 -18.20 1.83 -0.07
CA VAL A 155 -17.94 0.95 1.08
C VAL A 155 -17.48 1.80 2.27
N HIS A 156 -16.54 2.72 2.08
CA HIS A 156 -16.02 3.55 3.17
C HIS A 156 -17.09 4.46 3.75
N ARG A 157 -17.92 5.12 2.93
CA ARG A 157 -19.03 5.95 3.41
C ARG A 157 -20.04 5.18 4.28
N LYS A 158 -20.14 3.85 4.09
CA LYS A 158 -21.05 2.96 4.82
C LYS A 158 -20.38 2.23 6.01
N ALA A 159 -19.06 2.22 6.08
CA ALA A 159 -18.31 1.44 7.07
C ALA A 159 -18.25 2.08 8.46
N GLY A 160 -18.82 3.28 8.62
CA GLY A 160 -18.90 4.00 9.90
C GLY A 160 -17.79 5.04 10.10
N THR A 161 -17.94 5.80 11.17
CA THR A 161 -17.21 7.07 11.39
C THR A 161 -15.69 6.97 11.50
N ALA A 162 -15.13 5.77 11.56
CA ALA A 162 -13.67 5.61 11.60
C ALA A 162 -13.02 5.82 10.23
N VAL A 163 -13.74 5.46 9.15
CA VAL A 163 -13.23 5.45 7.77
C VAL A 163 -14.19 6.09 6.74
N GLU A 164 -15.31 6.63 7.16
CA GLU A 164 -16.34 7.21 6.25
C GLU A 164 -15.83 8.36 5.36
N GLN A 165 -14.79 9.06 5.82
CA GLN A 165 -14.14 10.15 5.09
C GLN A 165 -12.87 9.71 4.34
N ASP A 166 -12.51 8.43 4.42
CA ASP A 166 -11.33 7.87 3.78
C ASP A 166 -11.65 7.53 2.32
N LEU A 167 -11.57 8.53 1.45
CA LEU A 167 -11.97 8.39 0.05
C LEU A 167 -10.73 8.43 -0.85
N ILE A 168 -10.76 7.64 -1.93
CA ILE A 168 -9.82 7.82 -3.03
C ILE A 168 -10.26 9.07 -3.79
N PRO A 169 -9.35 10.01 -4.09
CA PRO A 169 -9.66 11.18 -4.91
C PRO A 169 -10.10 10.79 -6.33
N GLU A 170 -10.98 11.60 -6.91
CA GLU A 170 -11.29 11.48 -8.32
C GLU A 170 -10.03 11.70 -9.19
N HIS A 171 -10.02 11.21 -10.43
CA HIS A 171 -8.84 11.18 -11.28
C HIS A 171 -8.13 12.53 -11.39
N GLY A 172 -8.86 13.62 -11.67
CA GLY A 172 -8.25 14.96 -11.80
C GLY A 172 -7.59 15.48 -10.54
N GLU A 173 -8.16 15.16 -9.37
CA GLU A 173 -7.54 15.50 -8.09
C GLU A 173 -6.34 14.59 -7.80
N MET A 174 -6.41 13.31 -8.15
CA MET A 174 -5.27 12.39 -8.03
C MET A 174 -4.12 12.84 -8.92
N GLU A 175 -4.37 13.27 -10.15
CA GLU A 175 -3.37 13.84 -11.05
C GLU A 175 -2.71 15.07 -10.44
N ARG A 176 -3.52 15.99 -9.89
CA ARG A 176 -3.02 17.21 -9.24
C ARG A 176 -2.09 16.90 -8.06
N ILE A 177 -2.47 16.00 -7.16
CA ILE A 177 -1.64 15.69 -5.99
C ILE A 177 -0.38 14.89 -6.38
N CYS A 178 -0.42 14.10 -7.43
CA CYS A 178 0.76 13.44 -7.98
C CYS A 178 1.75 14.47 -8.57
N ASP A 179 1.27 15.42 -9.37
CA ASP A 179 2.09 16.49 -9.95
C ASP A 179 2.73 17.32 -8.82
N ASN A 180 1.98 17.72 -7.80
CA ASN A 180 2.48 18.46 -6.65
C ASN A 180 3.58 17.69 -5.89
N ALA A 181 3.46 16.35 -5.83
CA ALA A 181 4.47 15.50 -5.22
C ALA A 181 5.71 15.25 -6.10
N GLY A 182 5.74 15.73 -7.33
CA GLY A 182 6.83 15.48 -8.29
C GLY A 182 6.78 14.09 -8.92
N LEU A 183 5.57 13.57 -9.12
CA LEU A 183 5.32 12.29 -9.80
C LEU A 183 4.78 12.52 -11.20
N LYS A 184 5.28 11.75 -12.15
CA LYS A 184 4.71 11.63 -13.49
C LYS A 184 3.93 10.32 -13.57
N ILE A 185 2.63 10.42 -13.82
CA ILE A 185 1.75 9.25 -13.98
C ILE A 185 2.09 8.57 -15.31
N ASN A 186 2.36 7.26 -15.24
CA ASN A 186 2.55 6.39 -16.40
C ASN A 186 1.22 5.77 -16.83
N GLU A 187 0.39 5.40 -15.84
CA GLU A 187 -0.90 4.77 -16.05
C GLU A 187 -1.83 5.10 -14.88
N ILE A 188 -3.08 5.44 -15.20
CA ILE A 188 -4.18 5.49 -14.24
C ILE A 188 -5.36 4.79 -14.87
N ALA A 189 -6.02 3.90 -14.15
CA ALA A 189 -7.18 3.17 -14.62
C ALA A 189 -8.13 2.85 -13.47
N ASP A 190 -9.40 2.87 -13.79
CA ASP A 190 -10.51 2.51 -12.91
C ASP A 190 -11.47 1.63 -13.69
N ASP A 191 -11.30 0.31 -13.57
CA ASP A 191 -12.01 -0.68 -14.38
C ASP A 191 -12.50 -1.86 -13.52
N GLU A 192 -13.03 -2.90 -14.12
CA GLU A 192 -13.51 -4.11 -13.45
C GLU A 192 -12.43 -4.87 -12.65
N ARG A 193 -11.16 -4.68 -13.00
CA ARG A 193 -10.00 -5.22 -12.25
C ARG A 193 -9.69 -4.41 -11.00
N GLY A 194 -10.27 -3.22 -10.87
CA GLY A 194 -10.10 -2.32 -9.74
C GLY A 194 -9.40 -1.01 -10.11
N TYR A 195 -9.15 -0.19 -9.09
CA TYR A 195 -8.40 1.05 -9.23
C TYR A 195 -6.90 0.77 -9.30
N PHE A 196 -6.23 1.42 -10.24
CA PHE A 196 -4.79 1.28 -10.43
C PHE A 196 -4.16 2.60 -10.86
N LEU A 197 -3.10 2.99 -10.19
CA LEU A 197 -2.23 4.10 -10.57
C LEU A 197 -0.77 3.64 -10.49
N CYS A 198 -0.01 3.91 -11.54
CA CYS A 198 1.44 3.71 -11.57
C CYS A 198 2.11 5.03 -11.98
N ALA A 199 3.05 5.49 -11.17
CA ALA A 199 3.76 6.74 -11.39
C ALA A 199 5.25 6.58 -11.07
N LYS A 200 6.08 7.47 -11.61
CA LYS A 200 7.51 7.57 -11.34
C LYS A 200 7.90 9.01 -10.97
N LYS A 201 9.05 9.17 -10.35
CA LYS A 201 9.63 10.51 -10.17
C LYS A 201 9.70 11.26 -11.51
N ALA A 202 9.28 12.55 -11.49
CA ALA A 202 9.35 13.45 -12.63
C ALA A 202 10.81 13.86 -12.94
#